data_6af36c30554b16455f5ca99797218431
#
_entry.id   6af36c30554b16455f5ca99797218431
#
_cell.length_a   1.000
_cell.length_b   1.000
_cell.length_c   1.000
_cell.angle_alpha   90.00
_cell.angle_beta   90.00
_cell.angle_gamma   90.00
#
_symmetry.space_group_name_H-M   'P 1'
#
loop_
_entity.id
_entity.type
_entity.pdbx_description
1 polymer ?
#
loop_
_entity_poly.entity_id
_entity_poly.type
_entity_poly.pdbx_seq_one_letter_code
_entity_poly.pdbx_strand_id
1 'polypeptide(L)'
;PIPHPFSHVFLFGGNDQRLEIGERLGAVKTWNYKAVEDIPALVRQLTDGWGADVVIEATGVPSVWETAIACARPGATVNLFGGCPRDTTITVSTEQLHYSELTLKGVFHNTPRYVRAALDLLSSRTLPFELLLSSEHPLSQLEQVFQQMKQRMVVKVAIVPGAED
;
A
#
# COMPACT_ATOMS: atom_id res chain seq x y z
N PRO A 1 -2.98 2.38 -19.87
CA PRO A 1 -2.45 2.95 -18.64
C PRO A 1 -3.54 3.77 -17.98
N ILE A 2 -3.80 3.51 -16.71
CA ILE A 2 -4.73 4.31 -15.91
C ILE A 2 -4.15 5.71 -15.87
N PRO A 3 -4.93 6.77 -16.13
CA PRO A 3 -4.44 8.11 -15.92
C PRO A 3 -4.14 8.26 -14.43
N HIS A 4 -2.88 8.11 -14.09
CA HIS A 4 -2.39 8.21 -12.72
C HIS A 4 -2.13 9.70 -12.42
N PRO A 5 -2.62 10.25 -11.31
CA PRO A 5 -2.30 11.63 -10.93
C PRO A 5 -0.81 11.83 -10.63
N PHE A 6 -0.05 10.73 -10.50
CA PHE A 6 1.38 10.73 -10.28
C PHE A 6 2.10 10.20 -11.50
N SER A 7 3.22 10.81 -11.88
CA SER A 7 4.04 10.38 -13.01
C SER A 7 4.77 9.06 -12.75
N HIS A 8 5.14 8.80 -11.49
CA HIS A 8 5.86 7.59 -11.09
C HIS A 8 5.32 7.05 -9.78
N VAL A 9 5.00 5.76 -9.75
CA VAL A 9 4.64 5.01 -8.54
C VAL A 9 5.69 3.95 -8.29
N PHE A 10 6.33 4.02 -7.15
CA PHE A 10 7.28 3.04 -6.64
C PHE A 10 6.63 2.22 -5.54
N LEU A 11 6.76 0.89 -5.60
CA LEU A 11 6.14 -0.01 -4.63
C LEU A 11 7.20 -0.82 -3.89
N PHE A 12 7.15 -0.79 -2.57
CA PHE A 12 7.97 -1.63 -1.69
C PHE A 12 7.07 -2.66 -1.01
N GLY A 13 7.47 -3.92 -1.04
CA GLY A 13 6.72 -5.02 -0.45
C GLY A 13 7.61 -6.18 -0.04
N GLY A 14 7.10 -7.14 0.68
CA GLY A 14 7.86 -8.32 1.15
C GLY A 14 7.46 -9.65 0.48
N ASN A 15 6.64 -9.59 -0.57
CA ASN A 15 6.18 -10.76 -1.32
C ASN A 15 6.27 -10.47 -2.81
N ASP A 16 7.10 -11.25 -3.52
CA ASP A 16 7.46 -11.00 -4.92
C ASP A 16 6.26 -11.14 -5.86
N GLN A 17 5.35 -12.08 -5.61
CA GLN A 17 4.13 -12.24 -6.42
C GLN A 17 3.22 -10.99 -6.32
N ARG A 18 3.11 -10.39 -5.12
CA ARG A 18 2.35 -9.15 -4.94
C ARG A 18 3.04 -7.95 -5.59
N LEU A 19 4.36 -7.94 -5.61
CA LEU A 19 5.15 -6.91 -6.29
C LEU A 19 4.94 -6.99 -7.81
N GLU A 20 4.94 -8.19 -8.39
CA GLU A 20 4.61 -8.41 -9.80
C GLU A 20 3.19 -7.92 -10.15
N ILE A 21 2.20 -8.20 -9.29
CA ILE A 21 0.84 -7.65 -9.46
C ILE A 21 0.88 -6.12 -9.43
N GLY A 22 1.68 -5.52 -8.55
CA GLY A 22 1.84 -4.06 -8.45
C GLY A 22 2.36 -3.45 -9.76
N GLU A 23 3.34 -4.07 -10.41
CA GLU A 23 3.86 -3.65 -11.72
C GLU A 23 2.78 -3.75 -12.81
N ARG A 24 2.05 -4.85 -12.84
CA ARG A 24 0.93 -5.04 -13.78
C ARG A 24 -0.22 -4.04 -13.54
N LEU A 25 -0.37 -3.52 -12.32
CA LEU A 25 -1.31 -2.47 -11.97
C LEU A 25 -0.79 -1.06 -12.23
N GLY A 26 0.46 -0.91 -12.67
CA GLY A 26 1.01 0.36 -13.13
C GLY A 26 2.10 0.97 -12.25
N ALA A 27 2.61 0.25 -11.25
CA ALA A 27 3.83 0.67 -10.58
C ALA A 27 5.00 0.69 -11.59
N VAL A 28 5.75 1.78 -11.63
CA VAL A 28 6.89 1.93 -12.56
C VAL A 28 7.99 0.93 -12.21
N LYS A 29 8.17 0.67 -10.93
CA LYS A 29 9.11 -0.31 -10.42
C LYS A 29 8.75 -0.75 -9.01
N THR A 30 9.11 -2.00 -8.69
CA THR A 30 8.87 -2.59 -7.38
C THR A 30 10.15 -3.09 -6.74
N TRP A 31 10.18 -3.17 -5.41
CA TRP A 31 11.31 -3.71 -4.66
C TRP A 31 10.84 -4.58 -3.51
N ASN A 32 11.49 -5.73 -3.37
CA ASN A 32 11.39 -6.48 -2.14
C ASN A 32 12.24 -5.77 -1.07
N TYR A 33 11.57 -5.23 -0.04
CA TYR A 33 12.25 -4.45 1.00
C TYR A 33 13.36 -5.24 1.72
N LYS A 34 13.29 -6.58 1.71
CA LYS A 34 14.31 -7.45 2.32
C LYS A 34 15.65 -7.41 1.59
N ALA A 35 15.65 -6.99 0.32
CA ALA A 35 16.84 -6.83 -0.50
C ALA A 35 17.33 -5.37 -0.57
N VAL A 36 16.72 -4.46 0.18
CA VAL A 36 17.06 -3.03 0.21
C VAL A 36 17.59 -2.69 1.60
N GLU A 37 18.83 -2.27 1.69
CA GLU A 37 19.48 -1.90 2.95
C GLU A 37 18.94 -0.58 3.51
N ASP A 38 18.77 0.42 2.65
CA ASP A 38 18.31 1.76 3.02
C ASP A 38 17.24 2.25 2.01
N ILE A 39 15.96 2.09 2.38
CA ILE A 39 14.84 2.51 1.54
C ILE A 39 14.81 4.03 1.33
N PRO A 40 14.97 4.90 2.34
CA PRO A 40 15.07 6.34 2.15
C PRO A 40 16.19 6.77 1.20
N ALA A 41 17.38 6.14 1.28
CA ALA A 41 18.47 6.44 0.36
C ALA A 41 18.12 6.03 -1.08
N LEU A 42 17.51 4.84 -1.27
CA LEU A 42 17.06 4.40 -2.57
C LEU A 42 15.99 5.33 -3.15
N VAL A 43 15.01 5.76 -2.36
CA VAL A 43 13.98 6.70 -2.81
C VAL A 43 14.61 8.02 -3.25
N ARG A 44 15.59 8.54 -2.53
CA ARG A 44 16.35 9.74 -2.96
C ARG A 44 17.08 9.53 -4.28
N GLN A 45 17.71 8.37 -4.50
CA GLN A 45 18.34 8.06 -5.79
C GLN A 45 17.34 8.05 -6.95
N LEU A 46 16.12 7.55 -6.72
CA LEU A 46 15.06 7.47 -7.73
C LEU A 46 14.38 8.82 -8.02
N THR A 47 14.66 9.83 -7.22
CA THR A 47 14.02 11.15 -7.25
C THR A 47 15.03 12.29 -7.30
N ASP A 48 16.16 12.09 -7.95
CA ASP A 48 17.22 13.10 -8.13
C ASP A 48 17.68 13.77 -6.81
N GLY A 49 17.70 13.00 -5.73
CA GLY A 49 18.10 13.45 -4.40
C GLY A 49 16.99 14.05 -3.53
N TRP A 50 15.79 14.26 -4.06
CA TRP A 50 14.72 14.99 -3.36
C TRP A 50 13.94 14.14 -2.36
N GLY A 51 13.54 12.94 -2.69
CA GLY A 51 12.56 12.12 -1.98
C GLY A 51 11.20 12.13 -2.69
N ALA A 52 10.23 11.44 -2.12
CA ALA A 52 8.91 11.26 -2.72
C ALA A 52 7.95 12.42 -2.41
N ASP A 53 7.14 12.84 -3.40
CA ASP A 53 6.09 13.87 -3.25
C ASP A 53 4.96 13.42 -2.33
N VAL A 54 4.59 12.15 -2.47
CA VAL A 54 3.55 11.50 -1.67
C VAL A 54 4.05 10.13 -1.25
N VAL A 55 3.94 9.84 0.03
CA VAL A 55 4.23 8.51 0.57
C VAL A 55 2.95 7.92 1.16
N ILE A 56 2.63 6.68 0.81
CA ILE A 56 1.51 5.94 1.40
C ILE A 56 2.08 4.74 2.15
N GLU A 57 1.94 4.76 3.46
CA GLU A 57 2.28 3.64 4.31
C GLU A 57 1.04 2.78 4.54
N ALA A 58 1.11 1.49 4.21
CA ALA A 58 -0.04 0.58 4.23
C ALA A 58 0.22 -0.72 5.01
N THR A 59 1.28 -0.79 5.81
CA THR A 59 1.61 -2.00 6.57
C THR A 59 1.13 -1.96 8.02
N GLY A 60 1.07 -0.77 8.62
CA GLY A 60 0.72 -0.60 10.03
C GLY A 60 1.82 -1.05 10.99
N VAL A 61 3.07 -0.95 10.59
CA VAL A 61 4.23 -1.25 11.45
C VAL A 61 4.89 0.07 11.86
N PRO A 62 5.09 0.35 13.18
CA PRO A 62 5.62 1.64 13.63
C PRO A 62 6.95 2.03 12.98
N SER A 63 7.91 1.12 12.87
CA SER A 63 9.20 1.41 12.22
C SER A 63 9.06 1.68 10.71
N VAL A 64 8.03 1.14 10.05
CA VAL A 64 7.75 1.44 8.64
C VAL A 64 7.10 2.81 8.49
N TRP A 65 6.31 3.27 9.49
CA TRP A 65 5.85 4.65 9.54
C TRP A 65 7.02 5.64 9.60
N GLU A 66 8.02 5.37 10.44
CA GLU A 66 9.25 6.19 10.53
C GLU A 66 10.02 6.19 9.20
N THR A 67 10.19 5.02 8.57
CA THR A 67 10.80 4.88 7.25
C THR A 67 10.04 5.67 6.18
N ALA A 68 8.71 5.60 6.19
CA ALA A 68 7.86 6.33 5.24
C ALA A 68 8.03 7.85 5.36
N ILE A 69 8.13 8.36 6.60
CA ILE A 69 8.41 9.77 6.86
C ILE A 69 9.79 10.17 6.32
N ALA A 70 10.79 9.30 6.51
CA ALA A 70 12.16 9.54 6.03
C ALA A 70 12.30 9.51 4.49
N CYS A 71 11.33 8.92 3.78
CA CYS A 71 11.29 8.91 2.30
C CYS A 71 10.75 10.20 1.69
N ALA A 72 10.09 11.04 2.49
CA ALA A 72 9.39 12.23 2.02
C ALA A 72 10.35 13.39 1.68
N ARG A 73 10.10 14.08 0.58
CA ARG A 73 10.79 15.34 0.26
C ARG A 73 10.20 16.52 1.06
N PRO A 74 10.87 17.67 1.09
CA PRO A 74 10.25 18.89 1.61
C PRO A 74 8.92 19.21 0.88
N GLY A 75 7.90 19.60 1.66
CA GLY A 75 6.54 19.87 1.19
C GLY A 75 5.70 18.63 0.89
N ALA A 76 6.19 17.44 1.16
CA ALA A 76 5.50 16.19 0.85
C ALA A 76 4.34 15.87 1.81
N THR A 77 3.46 14.99 1.33
CA THR A 77 2.42 14.39 2.15
C THR A 77 2.72 12.92 2.44
N VAL A 78 2.74 12.55 3.70
CA VAL A 78 2.85 11.15 4.16
C VAL A 78 1.48 10.69 4.66
N ASN A 79 0.86 9.76 3.94
CA ASN A 79 -0.42 9.18 4.31
C ASN A 79 -0.19 7.88 5.10
N LEU A 80 -0.46 7.90 6.38
CA LEU A 80 -0.33 6.78 7.31
C LEU A 80 -1.64 5.97 7.28
N PHE A 81 -1.76 5.14 6.24
CA PHE A 81 -2.96 4.36 5.95
C PHE A 81 -3.02 3.06 6.75
N GLY A 82 -1.89 2.38 6.94
CA GLY A 82 -1.81 1.16 7.74
C GLY A 82 -1.95 1.47 9.23
N GLY A 83 -2.94 0.88 9.89
CA GLY A 83 -3.14 1.06 11.34
C GLY A 83 -2.13 0.27 12.16
N CYS A 84 -1.37 0.94 13.02
CA CYS A 84 -0.48 0.30 13.98
C CYS A 84 -1.26 -0.35 15.15
N PRO A 85 -0.67 -1.34 15.85
CA PRO A 85 -1.25 -1.87 17.08
C PRO A 85 -1.45 -0.76 18.13
N ARG A 86 -2.43 -0.97 19.03
CA ARG A 86 -2.65 -0.04 20.14
C ARG A 86 -1.39 0.06 21.01
N ASP A 87 -1.24 1.17 21.68
CA ASP A 87 -0.13 1.44 22.63
C ASP A 87 1.27 1.43 21.99
N THR A 88 1.34 1.61 20.66
CA THR A 88 2.59 1.83 19.94
C THR A 88 2.83 3.31 19.68
N THR A 89 4.09 3.70 19.59
CA THR A 89 4.55 5.07 19.32
C THR A 89 5.60 5.06 18.22
N ILE A 90 5.78 6.22 17.59
CA ILE A 90 6.88 6.49 16.66
C ILE A 90 7.66 7.72 17.13
N THR A 91 8.90 7.84 16.68
CA THR A 91 9.70 9.04 16.85
C THR A 91 9.75 9.81 15.54
N VAL A 92 9.39 11.08 15.57
CA VAL A 92 9.46 11.97 14.41
C VAL A 92 10.43 13.11 14.72
N SER A 93 11.38 13.36 13.81
CA SER A 93 12.26 14.51 13.91
C SER A 93 11.44 15.80 13.79
N THR A 94 11.47 16.62 14.84
CA THR A 94 10.83 17.94 14.81
C THR A 94 11.46 18.86 13.78
N GLU A 95 12.77 18.73 13.56
CA GLU A 95 13.49 19.45 12.51
C GLU A 95 12.96 19.08 11.12
N GLN A 96 12.90 17.78 10.81
CA GLN A 96 12.38 17.32 9.53
C GLN A 96 10.90 17.72 9.35
N LEU A 97 10.07 17.51 10.36
CA LEU A 97 8.64 17.83 10.28
C LEU A 97 8.41 19.32 10.02
N HIS A 98 9.10 20.19 10.78
CA HIS A 98 8.88 21.63 10.75
C HIS A 98 9.55 22.30 9.56
N TYR A 99 10.87 22.11 9.40
CA TYR A 99 11.64 22.83 8.36
C TYR A 99 11.48 22.22 6.96
N SER A 100 11.01 20.98 6.87
CA SER A 100 10.61 20.41 5.57
C SER A 100 9.12 20.57 5.26
N GLU A 101 8.36 21.25 6.10
CA GLU A 101 6.91 21.51 5.90
C GLU A 101 6.11 20.23 5.57
N LEU A 102 6.40 19.12 6.26
CA LEU A 102 5.76 17.85 5.99
C LEU A 102 4.30 17.82 6.45
N THR A 103 3.44 17.23 5.65
CA THR A 103 2.08 16.88 6.04
C THR A 103 2.01 15.41 6.42
N LEU A 104 1.83 15.10 7.70
CA LEU A 104 1.54 13.74 8.18
C LEU A 104 0.03 13.58 8.35
N LYS A 105 -0.56 12.60 7.64
CA LYS A 105 -2.00 12.40 7.59
C LYS A 105 -2.37 10.97 7.98
N GLY A 106 -3.06 10.81 9.11
CA GLY A 106 -3.74 9.56 9.45
C GLY A 106 -5.07 9.43 8.70
N VAL A 107 -5.45 8.19 8.39
CA VAL A 107 -6.77 7.87 7.81
C VAL A 107 -7.36 6.67 8.53
N PHE A 108 -8.68 6.69 8.70
CA PHE A 108 -9.40 5.59 9.34
C PHE A 108 -10.80 5.46 8.76
N HIS A 109 -11.15 4.22 8.40
CA HIS A 109 -12.42 3.85 7.76
C HIS A 109 -12.67 4.45 6.36
N ASN A 110 -13.73 3.96 5.76
CA ASN A 110 -14.25 4.42 4.49
C ASN A 110 -15.43 5.37 4.71
N THR A 111 -15.66 6.25 3.77
CA THR A 111 -16.87 7.06 3.71
C THR A 111 -17.74 6.59 2.55
N PRO A 112 -19.07 6.85 2.55
CA PRO A 112 -19.95 6.50 1.42
C PRO A 112 -19.44 7.07 0.09
N ARG A 113 -18.82 8.25 0.11
CA ARG A 113 -18.20 8.88 -1.08
C ARG A 113 -17.08 8.01 -1.65
N TYR A 114 -16.17 7.52 -0.81
CA TYR A 114 -15.05 6.70 -1.28
C TYR A 114 -15.49 5.31 -1.71
N VAL A 115 -16.49 4.73 -1.04
CA VAL A 115 -17.09 3.45 -1.46
C VAL A 115 -17.71 3.58 -2.85
N ARG A 116 -18.44 4.66 -3.12
CA ARG A 116 -19.01 4.92 -4.45
C ARG A 116 -17.93 5.11 -5.50
N ALA A 117 -16.92 5.94 -5.22
CA ALA A 117 -15.80 6.14 -6.15
C ALA A 117 -15.05 4.83 -6.46
N ALA A 118 -14.88 3.96 -5.48
CA ALA A 118 -14.29 2.64 -5.70
C ALA A 118 -15.19 1.75 -6.58
N LEU A 119 -16.51 1.77 -6.36
CA LEU A 119 -17.47 1.03 -7.20
C LEU A 119 -17.46 1.55 -8.64
N ASP A 120 -17.45 2.87 -8.84
CA ASP A 120 -17.38 3.49 -10.16
C ASP A 120 -16.09 3.08 -10.88
N LEU A 121 -14.96 3.06 -10.17
CA LEU A 121 -13.67 2.60 -10.69
C LEU A 121 -13.71 1.11 -11.07
N LEU A 122 -14.30 0.26 -10.22
CA LEU A 122 -14.50 -1.17 -10.50
C LEU A 122 -15.37 -1.36 -11.75
N SER A 123 -16.47 -0.61 -11.85
CA SER A 123 -17.44 -0.71 -12.96
C SER A 123 -16.85 -0.22 -14.28
N SER A 124 -15.89 0.70 -14.25
CA SER A 124 -15.24 1.23 -15.46
C SER A 124 -14.33 0.21 -16.16
N ARG A 125 -13.97 -0.89 -15.47
CA ARG A 125 -13.03 -1.93 -15.94
C ARG A 125 -11.69 -1.38 -16.46
N THR A 126 -11.29 -0.22 -15.99
CA THR A 126 -10.00 0.40 -16.34
C THR A 126 -8.83 -0.24 -15.59
N LEU A 127 -9.11 -0.98 -14.51
CA LEU A 127 -8.16 -1.76 -13.73
C LEU A 127 -8.41 -3.25 -13.92
N PRO A 128 -7.38 -4.06 -14.11
CA PRO A 128 -7.49 -5.52 -14.14
C PRO A 128 -7.67 -6.06 -12.71
N PHE A 129 -8.87 -5.92 -12.12
CA PHE A 129 -9.16 -6.31 -10.73
C PHE A 129 -9.01 -7.78 -10.48
N GLU A 130 -9.18 -8.60 -11.52
CA GLU A 130 -8.95 -10.04 -11.49
C GLU A 130 -7.55 -10.40 -10.98
N LEU A 131 -6.56 -9.51 -11.14
CA LEU A 131 -5.23 -9.70 -10.58
C LEU A 131 -5.20 -9.66 -9.06
N LEU A 132 -6.15 -8.96 -8.44
CA LEU A 132 -6.26 -8.87 -6.98
C LEU A 132 -7.07 -10.03 -6.40
N LEU A 133 -7.97 -10.64 -7.19
CA LEU A 133 -8.79 -11.75 -6.77
C LEU A 133 -8.04 -13.06 -7.03
N SER A 134 -7.47 -13.63 -5.98
CA SER A 134 -6.64 -14.82 -6.08
C SER A 134 -7.45 -16.09 -6.36
N SER A 135 -8.65 -16.18 -5.78
CA SER A 135 -9.53 -17.35 -5.89
C SER A 135 -10.93 -17.05 -5.38
N GLU A 136 -11.87 -17.95 -5.71
CA GLU A 136 -13.23 -17.97 -5.17
C GLU A 136 -13.44 -19.29 -4.43
N HIS A 137 -14.14 -19.23 -3.31
CA HIS A 137 -14.39 -20.40 -2.45
C HIS A 137 -15.83 -20.39 -1.92
N PRO A 138 -16.45 -21.56 -1.69
CA PRO A 138 -17.71 -21.67 -0.98
C PRO A 138 -17.54 -21.29 0.50
N LEU A 139 -18.64 -21.00 1.17
CA LEU A 139 -18.62 -20.61 2.59
C LEU A 139 -18.05 -21.70 3.49
N SER A 140 -18.22 -22.98 3.15
CA SER A 140 -17.68 -24.13 3.87
C SER A 140 -16.15 -24.12 3.99
N GLN A 141 -15.44 -23.44 3.05
CA GLN A 141 -13.98 -23.35 3.04
C GLN A 141 -13.43 -22.09 3.72
N LEU A 142 -14.25 -21.31 4.40
CA LEU A 142 -13.85 -20.02 4.98
C LEU A 142 -12.66 -20.14 5.95
N GLU A 143 -12.62 -21.19 6.76
CA GLU A 143 -11.50 -21.39 7.70
C GLU A 143 -10.17 -21.65 6.97
N GLN A 144 -10.20 -22.46 5.91
CA GLN A 144 -9.04 -22.72 5.07
C GLN A 144 -8.52 -21.42 4.41
N VAL A 145 -9.44 -20.58 3.93
CA VAL A 145 -9.11 -19.28 3.35
C VAL A 145 -8.42 -18.38 4.37
N PHE A 146 -8.89 -18.34 5.61
CA PHE A 146 -8.22 -17.58 6.67
C PHE A 146 -6.80 -18.07 6.96
N GLN A 147 -6.53 -19.37 6.88
CA GLN A 147 -5.17 -19.90 7.01
C GLN A 147 -4.27 -19.47 5.85
N GLN A 148 -4.77 -19.50 4.61
CA GLN A 148 -4.04 -18.99 3.44
C GLN A 148 -3.74 -17.49 3.56
N MET A 149 -4.69 -16.69 4.05
CA MET A 149 -4.49 -15.26 4.30
C MET A 149 -3.41 -15.00 5.36
N LYS A 150 -3.42 -15.75 6.47
CA LYS A 150 -2.37 -15.65 7.51
C LYS A 150 -1.00 -15.98 6.96
N GLN A 151 -0.90 -16.95 6.06
CA GLN A 151 0.34 -17.34 5.40
C GLN A 151 0.74 -16.40 4.25
N ARG A 152 -0.06 -15.35 3.99
CA ARG A 152 0.15 -14.37 2.90
C ARG A 152 0.22 -14.99 1.49
N MET A 153 -0.43 -16.15 1.31
CA MET A 153 -0.46 -16.87 0.03
C MET A 153 -1.41 -16.25 -0.99
N VAL A 154 -2.38 -15.47 -0.53
CA VAL A 154 -3.43 -14.85 -1.35
C VAL A 154 -3.46 -13.34 -1.13
N VAL A 155 -3.91 -12.58 -2.14
CA VAL A 155 -4.13 -11.12 -2.02
C VAL A 155 -5.54 -10.85 -1.50
N LYS A 156 -6.54 -11.28 -2.26
CA LYS A 156 -7.97 -11.25 -1.92
C LYS A 156 -8.61 -12.55 -2.34
N VAL A 157 -9.62 -12.95 -1.60
CA VAL A 157 -10.42 -14.13 -1.89
C VAL A 157 -11.89 -13.76 -1.86
N ALA A 158 -12.66 -14.19 -2.83
CA ALA A 158 -14.11 -14.10 -2.78
C ALA A 158 -14.69 -15.34 -2.10
N ILE A 159 -15.60 -15.12 -1.16
CA ILE A 159 -16.44 -16.17 -0.61
C ILE A 159 -17.81 -16.05 -1.28
N VAL A 160 -18.24 -17.12 -1.95
CA VAL A 160 -19.49 -17.17 -2.70
C VAL A 160 -20.48 -18.04 -1.92
N PRO A 161 -21.41 -17.45 -1.15
CA PRO A 161 -22.44 -18.22 -0.46
C PRO A 161 -23.34 -18.96 -1.46
N GLY A 162 -23.64 -20.23 -1.19
CA GLY A 162 -24.48 -21.05 -2.06
C GLY A 162 -23.77 -21.67 -3.27
N ALA A 163 -22.45 -21.44 -3.44
CA ALA A 163 -21.66 -22.30 -4.31
C ALA A 163 -21.63 -23.72 -3.72
N GLU A 164 -21.85 -24.73 -4.56
CA GLU A 164 -21.70 -26.12 -4.14
C GLU A 164 -20.23 -26.45 -3.89
N ASP A 165 -19.98 -27.33 -2.92
CA ASP A 165 -18.64 -27.82 -2.56
C ASP A 165 -18.05 -28.74 -3.65
#